data_69f57bcf024494c42f374d55f7c58085
#
_entry.id   69f57bcf024494c42f374d55f7c58085
#
_cell.length_a   1.000
_cell.length_b   1.000
_cell.length_c   1.000
_cell.angle_alpha   90.00
_cell.angle_beta   90.00
_cell.angle_gamma   90.00
#
_symmetry.space_group_name_H-M   'P 1'
#
loop_
_entity.id
_entity.type
_entity.pdbx_description
1 polymer ?
#
loop_
_entity_poly.entity_id
_entity_poly.type
_entity_poly.pdbx_seq_one_letter_code
_entity_poly.pdbx_strand_id
1 'polypeptide(L)'
;MSKPRFVISSPFDTYSGYGARSRDLIKSIIQSDKYQVELLSQRWGDTTWGFCKDHPEWEFLLSYLGKREWNQTPVDYWMQVTIPNEFQSIGKFNIGVTAGIESDATKAEWVEGLNRMDLNWVSSNHAKTVFQNASFEKMDSRTNQQIGIVKLEKPIEVIFEGVD
;
A
#
# COMPACT_ATOMS: atom_id res chain seq x y z
N MET A 1 -8.26 -17.73 -21.13
CA MET A 1 -8.83 -17.01 -19.99
C MET A 1 -8.17 -15.67 -19.81
N SER A 2 -8.94 -14.66 -19.46
CA SER A 2 -8.39 -13.35 -19.16
C SER A 2 -7.65 -13.39 -17.82
N LYS A 3 -6.56 -12.63 -17.72
CA LYS A 3 -5.81 -12.52 -16.48
C LYS A 3 -6.62 -11.72 -15.45
N PRO A 4 -6.47 -12.01 -14.13
CA PRO A 4 -7.11 -11.20 -13.10
C PRO A 4 -6.62 -9.75 -13.17
N ARG A 5 -7.52 -8.84 -12.89
CA ARG A 5 -7.23 -7.40 -12.92
C ARG A 5 -6.57 -6.98 -11.61
N PHE A 6 -5.39 -6.37 -11.71
CA PHE A 6 -4.61 -5.92 -10.58
C PHE A 6 -4.39 -4.41 -10.67
N VAL A 7 -5.05 -3.65 -9.79
CA VAL A 7 -4.92 -2.20 -9.75
C VAL A 7 -3.99 -1.81 -8.60
N ILE A 8 -2.98 -0.99 -8.90
CA ILE A 8 -1.98 -0.56 -7.93
C ILE A 8 -2.02 0.97 -7.83
N SER A 9 -2.37 1.47 -6.66
CA SER A 9 -2.33 2.90 -6.33
C SER A 9 -1.06 3.18 -5.54
N SER A 10 -0.18 3.99 -6.10
CA SER A 10 1.10 4.25 -5.47
C SER A 10 1.75 5.52 -6.01
N PRO A 11 2.73 6.08 -5.26
CA PRO A 11 3.49 7.24 -5.74
C PRO A 11 4.66 6.84 -6.66
N PHE A 12 4.43 5.91 -7.59
CA PHE A 12 5.49 5.34 -8.43
C PHE A 12 6.20 6.37 -9.32
N ASP A 13 5.53 7.47 -9.65
CA ASP A 13 6.06 8.51 -10.53
C ASP A 13 6.69 9.68 -9.76
N THR A 14 7.04 9.48 -8.51
CA THR A 14 7.62 10.50 -7.65
C THR A 14 9.09 10.23 -7.33
N TYR A 15 9.80 11.30 -6.96
CA TYR A 15 11.20 11.24 -6.50
C TYR A 15 11.24 11.00 -4.99
N SER A 16 10.70 9.86 -4.53
CA SER A 16 10.62 9.52 -3.11
C SER A 16 11.05 8.08 -2.87
N GLY A 17 11.32 7.74 -1.61
CA GLY A 17 11.60 6.35 -1.21
C GLY A 17 10.40 5.45 -1.48
N TYR A 18 9.18 5.92 -1.21
CA TYR A 18 7.97 5.19 -1.54
C TYR A 18 7.80 5.03 -3.06
N GLY A 19 8.23 6.03 -3.83
CA GLY A 19 8.24 5.94 -5.30
C GLY A 19 9.18 4.84 -5.79
N ALA A 20 10.39 4.78 -5.25
CA ALA A 20 11.37 3.75 -5.60
C ALA A 20 10.85 2.36 -5.27
N ARG A 21 10.31 2.16 -4.07
CA ARG A 21 9.73 0.88 -3.66
C ARG A 21 8.55 0.49 -4.54
N SER A 22 7.69 1.45 -4.87
CA SER A 22 6.54 1.21 -5.75
C SER A 22 6.99 0.71 -7.11
N ARG A 23 7.99 1.35 -7.70
CA ARG A 23 8.51 0.96 -9.03
C ARG A 23 9.04 -0.47 -9.02
N ASP A 24 9.79 -0.85 -7.99
CA ASP A 24 10.34 -2.21 -7.88
C ASP A 24 9.23 -3.25 -7.74
N LEU A 25 8.24 -3.00 -6.89
CA LEU A 25 7.11 -3.92 -6.70
C LEU A 25 6.29 -4.06 -7.99
N ILE A 26 5.98 -2.95 -8.64
CA ILE A 26 5.19 -2.94 -9.88
C ILE A 26 5.93 -3.70 -10.97
N LYS A 27 7.22 -3.46 -11.13
CA LYS A 27 8.03 -4.16 -12.13
C LYS A 27 7.99 -5.66 -11.92
N SER A 28 8.13 -6.11 -10.67
CA SER A 28 8.06 -7.54 -10.34
C SER A 28 6.71 -8.15 -10.68
N ILE A 29 5.63 -7.44 -10.39
CA ILE A 29 4.26 -7.90 -10.69
C ILE A 29 4.03 -7.99 -12.20
N ILE A 30 4.48 -6.98 -12.95
CA ILE A 30 4.40 -6.99 -14.43
C ILE A 30 5.21 -8.14 -15.02
N GLN A 31 6.43 -8.36 -14.52
CA GLN A 31 7.31 -9.41 -15.02
C GLN A 31 6.76 -10.81 -14.75
N SER A 32 5.91 -10.99 -13.75
CA SER A 32 5.28 -12.28 -13.48
C SER A 32 4.31 -12.69 -14.60
N ASP A 33 3.81 -11.73 -15.36
CA ASP A 33 2.88 -11.91 -16.47
C ASP A 33 1.60 -12.68 -16.09
N LYS A 34 1.20 -12.61 -14.83
CA LYS A 34 0.01 -13.29 -14.30
C LYS A 34 -1.22 -12.41 -14.20
N TYR A 35 -1.05 -11.09 -14.32
CA TYR A 35 -2.09 -10.12 -14.03
C TYR A 35 -2.25 -9.10 -15.15
N GLN A 36 -3.46 -8.59 -15.28
CA GLN A 36 -3.72 -7.40 -16.08
C GLN A 36 -3.51 -6.19 -15.16
N VAL A 37 -2.34 -5.55 -15.27
CA VAL A 37 -1.91 -4.49 -14.36
C VAL A 37 -2.42 -3.13 -14.81
N GLU A 38 -2.98 -2.37 -13.89
CA GLU A 38 -3.34 -0.97 -14.07
C GLU A 38 -2.75 -0.15 -12.94
N LEU A 39 -2.21 1.02 -13.26
CA LEU A 39 -1.56 1.89 -12.29
C LEU A 39 -2.34 3.17 -12.07
N LEU A 40 -2.47 3.55 -10.80
CA LEU A 40 -2.99 4.84 -10.41
C LEU A 40 -1.86 5.60 -9.72
N SER A 41 -1.51 6.76 -10.28
CA SER A 41 -0.46 7.60 -9.73
C SER A 41 -1.01 8.42 -8.58
N GLN A 42 -0.42 8.29 -7.39
CA GLN A 42 -0.82 9.10 -6.24
C GLN A 42 0.29 10.07 -5.87
N ARG A 43 -0.12 11.20 -5.28
CA ARG A 43 0.78 12.23 -4.82
C ARG A 43 1.46 11.79 -3.52
N TRP A 44 2.71 12.18 -3.35
CA TRP A 44 3.46 11.95 -2.11
C TRP A 44 3.95 13.30 -1.57
N GLY A 45 3.13 13.96 -0.75
CA GLY A 45 3.43 15.27 -0.19
C GLY A 45 3.79 16.28 -1.27
N ASP A 46 4.86 17.02 -1.05
CA ASP A 46 5.39 18.01 -1.99
C ASP A 46 6.48 17.45 -2.90
N THR A 47 6.60 16.11 -2.95
CA THR A 47 7.62 15.44 -3.74
C THR A 47 7.44 15.71 -5.23
N THR A 48 8.56 15.88 -5.94
CA THR A 48 8.57 16.12 -7.38
C THR A 48 8.03 14.92 -8.16
N TRP A 49 7.20 15.21 -9.15
CA TRP A 49 6.63 14.23 -10.08
C TRP A 49 7.46 14.09 -11.34
N GLY A 50 7.12 13.12 -12.15
CA GLY A 50 7.69 12.95 -13.48
C GLY A 50 8.92 12.08 -13.51
N PHE A 51 9.13 11.26 -12.47
CA PHE A 51 10.29 10.36 -12.40
C PHE A 51 10.39 9.45 -13.63
N CYS A 52 9.28 8.82 -14.01
CA CYS A 52 9.26 7.86 -15.12
C CYS A 52 9.56 8.52 -16.46
N LYS A 53 9.08 9.74 -16.66
CA LYS A 53 9.36 10.51 -17.87
C LYS A 53 10.85 10.90 -17.96
N ASP A 54 11.46 11.21 -16.83
CA ASP A 54 12.85 11.63 -16.77
C ASP A 54 13.85 10.46 -16.81
N HIS A 55 13.37 9.23 -16.61
CA HIS A 55 14.19 8.02 -16.56
C HIS A 55 13.70 7.01 -17.60
N PRO A 56 14.32 6.93 -18.78
CA PRO A 56 13.85 6.08 -19.88
C PRO A 56 13.61 4.61 -19.48
N GLU A 57 14.40 4.07 -18.57
CA GLU A 57 14.27 2.69 -18.10
C GLU A 57 12.97 2.43 -17.32
N TRP A 58 12.29 3.48 -16.89
CA TRP A 58 11.02 3.39 -16.16
C TRP A 58 9.82 3.93 -16.93
N GLU A 59 10.05 4.48 -18.11
CA GLU A 59 8.99 5.08 -18.93
C GLU A 59 7.88 4.09 -19.29
N PHE A 60 8.21 2.81 -19.39
CA PHE A 60 7.22 1.77 -19.71
C PHE A 60 6.06 1.70 -18.72
N LEU A 61 6.26 2.14 -17.47
CA LEU A 61 5.19 2.16 -16.47
C LEU A 61 4.04 3.07 -16.88
N LEU A 62 4.31 4.12 -17.63
CA LEU A 62 3.28 5.08 -18.04
C LEU A 62 2.24 4.45 -18.98
N SER A 63 2.61 3.37 -19.69
CA SER A 63 1.68 2.65 -20.56
C SER A 63 0.64 1.84 -19.78
N TYR A 64 0.87 1.63 -18.49
CA TYR A 64 -0.04 0.88 -17.60
C TYR A 64 -1.01 1.79 -16.84
N LEU A 65 -0.94 3.10 -17.04
CA LEU A 65 -1.84 4.03 -16.34
C LEU A 65 -3.30 3.67 -16.62
N GLY A 66 -4.08 3.58 -15.53
CA GLY A 66 -5.49 3.26 -15.60
C GLY A 66 -6.31 4.38 -16.23
N LYS A 67 -7.44 4.00 -16.79
CA LYS A 67 -8.37 4.96 -17.37
C LYS A 67 -9.17 5.64 -16.26
N ARG A 68 -9.82 6.76 -16.61
CA ARG A 68 -10.62 7.53 -15.66
C ARG A 68 -11.73 6.68 -15.02
N GLU A 69 -12.26 5.69 -15.75
CA GLU A 69 -13.33 4.80 -15.30
C GLU A 69 -12.82 3.50 -14.68
N TRP A 70 -11.61 3.47 -14.17
CA TRP A 70 -10.98 2.25 -13.66
C TRP A 70 -11.82 1.51 -12.62
N ASN A 71 -12.62 2.26 -11.84
CA ASN A 71 -13.42 1.70 -10.76
C ASN A 71 -14.85 1.29 -11.17
N GLN A 72 -15.21 1.40 -12.45
CA GLN A 72 -16.52 1.02 -12.94
C GLN A 72 -16.67 -0.48 -13.18
N THR A 73 -15.54 -1.20 -13.21
CA THR A 73 -15.50 -2.66 -13.31
C THR A 73 -14.86 -3.25 -12.06
N PRO A 74 -15.20 -4.50 -11.66
CA PRO A 74 -14.63 -5.11 -10.48
C PRO A 74 -13.10 -5.19 -10.53
N VAL A 75 -12.46 -4.91 -9.39
CA VAL A 75 -11.02 -5.03 -9.21
C VAL A 75 -10.76 -6.33 -8.45
N ASP A 76 -9.99 -7.25 -9.05
CA ASP A 76 -9.68 -8.53 -8.41
C ASP A 76 -8.65 -8.36 -7.30
N TYR A 77 -7.56 -7.65 -7.60
CA TYR A 77 -6.50 -7.34 -6.64
C TYR A 77 -6.29 -5.84 -6.57
N TRP A 78 -6.23 -5.31 -5.37
CA TRP A 78 -5.96 -3.90 -5.10
C TRP A 78 -4.73 -3.80 -4.20
N MET A 79 -3.71 -3.08 -4.65
CA MET A 79 -2.54 -2.77 -3.84
C MET A 79 -2.42 -1.27 -3.67
N GLN A 80 -2.19 -0.85 -2.43
CA GLN A 80 -2.03 0.57 -2.12
C GLN A 80 -0.72 0.75 -1.34
N VAL A 81 0.15 1.60 -1.87
CA VAL A 81 1.46 1.89 -1.28
C VAL A 81 1.41 3.28 -0.69
N THR A 82 1.24 3.37 0.63
CA THR A 82 1.10 4.64 1.34
C THR A 82 1.16 4.40 2.86
N ILE A 83 0.87 5.43 3.64
CA ILE A 83 0.74 5.28 5.09
C ILE A 83 -0.58 4.56 5.41
N PRO A 84 -0.62 3.74 6.48
CA PRO A 84 -1.76 2.84 6.71
C PRO A 84 -3.12 3.49 6.90
N ASN A 85 -3.18 4.70 7.47
CA ASN A 85 -4.46 5.37 7.67
C ASN A 85 -5.16 5.74 6.36
N GLU A 86 -4.46 5.71 5.23
CA GLU A 86 -5.03 5.96 3.91
C GLU A 86 -5.51 4.69 3.20
N PHE A 87 -5.25 3.51 3.75
CA PHE A 87 -5.62 2.25 3.11
C PHE A 87 -7.13 2.11 2.95
N GLN A 88 -7.54 1.63 1.77
CA GLN A 88 -8.95 1.39 1.43
C GLN A 88 -9.12 -0.02 0.88
N SER A 89 -10.26 -0.64 1.21
CA SER A 89 -10.61 -1.98 0.74
C SER A 89 -11.46 -1.86 -0.53
N ILE A 90 -10.82 -1.87 -1.69
CA ILE A 90 -11.47 -1.60 -2.99
C ILE A 90 -11.63 -2.88 -3.83
N GLY A 91 -10.66 -3.79 -3.77
CA GLY A 91 -10.66 -5.01 -4.55
C GLY A 91 -11.29 -6.19 -3.82
N LYS A 92 -11.36 -7.31 -4.51
CA LYS A 92 -11.76 -8.57 -3.89
C LYS A 92 -10.70 -9.07 -2.90
N PHE A 93 -9.42 -8.77 -3.19
CA PHE A 93 -8.29 -9.01 -2.29
C PHE A 93 -7.45 -7.75 -2.23
N ASN A 94 -7.14 -7.28 -1.01
CA ASN A 94 -6.51 -5.98 -0.79
C ASN A 94 -5.17 -6.11 -0.09
N ILE A 95 -4.14 -5.48 -0.65
CA ILE A 95 -2.77 -5.52 -0.14
C ILE A 95 -2.34 -4.11 0.22
N GLY A 96 -1.98 -3.90 1.50
CA GLY A 96 -1.42 -2.65 1.96
C GLY A 96 0.10 -2.76 2.03
N VAL A 97 0.81 -1.78 1.47
CA VAL A 97 2.27 -1.73 1.50
C VAL A 97 2.70 -0.43 2.16
N THR A 98 3.47 -0.55 3.23
CA THR A 98 4.00 0.60 3.95
C THR A 98 5.42 0.31 4.44
N ALA A 99 6.23 1.34 4.56
CA ALA A 99 7.57 1.20 5.14
C ALA A 99 7.48 1.01 6.66
N GLY A 100 6.40 1.46 7.26
CA GLY A 100 6.26 1.45 8.71
C GLY A 100 6.76 2.76 9.31
N ILE A 101 7.11 2.70 10.57
CA ILE A 101 7.59 3.84 11.33
C ILE A 101 8.95 3.53 11.95
N GLU A 102 9.75 4.55 12.12
CA GLU A 102 11.09 4.41 12.71
C GLU A 102 11.05 4.37 14.24
N SER A 103 9.98 4.84 14.86
CA SER A 103 9.80 4.84 16.31
C SER A 103 9.25 3.49 16.79
N ASP A 104 9.32 3.27 18.11
CA ASP A 104 8.78 2.06 18.74
C ASP A 104 7.27 2.11 18.97
N ALA A 105 6.62 3.16 18.51
CA ALA A 105 5.18 3.37 18.68
C ALA A 105 4.50 3.64 17.36
N THR A 106 3.22 3.26 17.28
CA THR A 106 2.37 3.55 16.14
C THR A 106 1.07 4.19 16.64
N LYS A 107 0.23 4.61 15.71
CA LYS A 107 -1.07 5.21 16.02
C LYS A 107 -2.20 4.21 15.82
N ALA A 108 -3.26 4.33 16.63
CA ALA A 108 -4.43 3.47 16.50
C ALA A 108 -5.01 3.50 15.08
N GLU A 109 -5.10 4.67 14.46
CA GLU A 109 -5.62 4.83 13.10
C GLU A 109 -4.79 4.08 12.04
N TRP A 110 -3.48 3.89 12.30
CA TRP A 110 -2.63 3.11 11.41
C TRP A 110 -2.96 1.62 11.51
N VAL A 111 -3.16 1.11 12.72
CA VAL A 111 -3.56 -0.28 12.94
C VAL A 111 -4.93 -0.54 12.33
N GLU A 112 -5.87 0.39 12.47
CA GLU A 112 -7.18 0.30 11.83
C GLU A 112 -7.04 0.23 10.31
N GLY A 113 -6.12 1.02 9.74
CA GLY A 113 -5.83 0.98 8.31
C GLY A 113 -5.30 -0.37 7.84
N LEU A 114 -4.36 -0.95 8.59
CA LEU A 114 -3.84 -2.28 8.30
C LEU A 114 -4.94 -3.34 8.35
N ASN A 115 -5.88 -3.21 9.27
CA ASN A 115 -6.99 -4.16 9.40
C ASN A 115 -8.02 -4.06 8.27
N ARG A 116 -7.99 -2.99 7.49
CA ARG A 116 -8.85 -2.88 6.29
C ARG A 116 -8.33 -3.69 5.11
N MET A 117 -7.07 -4.15 5.17
CA MET A 117 -6.44 -4.88 4.08
C MET A 117 -6.40 -6.37 4.40
N ASP A 118 -6.46 -7.21 3.38
CA ASP A 118 -6.39 -8.67 3.55
C ASP A 118 -4.98 -9.13 3.85
N LEU A 119 -3.97 -8.41 3.36
CA LEU A 119 -2.56 -8.70 3.56
C LEU A 119 -1.79 -7.38 3.63
N ASN A 120 -0.82 -7.30 4.52
CA ASN A 120 0.02 -6.12 4.66
C ASN A 120 1.50 -6.48 4.51
N TRP A 121 2.22 -5.65 3.76
CA TRP A 121 3.66 -5.78 3.56
C TRP A 121 4.39 -4.59 4.18
N VAL A 122 5.40 -4.89 4.98
CA VAL A 122 6.29 -3.88 5.56
C VAL A 122 7.73 -4.18 5.17
N SER A 123 8.62 -3.20 5.30
CA SER A 123 9.98 -3.34 4.82
C SER A 123 10.98 -3.84 5.87
N SER A 124 10.57 -3.98 7.13
CA SER A 124 11.48 -4.42 8.21
C SER A 124 10.78 -5.26 9.26
N ASN A 125 11.57 -6.10 9.94
CA ASN A 125 11.09 -6.85 11.09
C ASN A 125 10.70 -5.92 12.25
N HIS A 126 11.38 -4.80 12.39
CA HIS A 126 11.05 -3.79 13.39
C HIS A 126 9.62 -3.25 13.19
N ALA A 127 9.28 -2.83 11.96
CA ALA A 127 7.95 -2.36 11.64
C ALA A 127 6.88 -3.43 11.91
N LYS A 128 7.14 -4.68 11.51
CA LYS A 128 6.23 -5.79 11.77
C LYS A 128 5.99 -5.96 13.27
N THR A 129 7.06 -5.96 14.06
CA THR A 129 6.98 -6.13 15.52
C THR A 129 6.19 -4.99 16.16
N VAL A 130 6.45 -3.74 15.76
CA VAL A 130 5.75 -2.57 16.30
C VAL A 130 4.24 -2.69 16.04
N PHE A 131 3.84 -3.03 14.81
CA PHE A 131 2.42 -3.16 14.49
C PHE A 131 1.76 -4.34 15.21
N GLN A 132 2.45 -5.48 15.31
CA GLN A 132 1.90 -6.68 15.97
C GLN A 132 1.71 -6.47 17.48
N ASN A 133 2.57 -5.68 18.11
CA ASN A 133 2.51 -5.44 19.55
C ASN A 133 1.64 -4.23 19.93
N ALA A 134 1.18 -3.46 18.95
CA ALA A 134 0.35 -2.29 19.20
C ALA A 134 -1.04 -2.70 19.68
N SER A 135 -1.52 -2.04 20.74
CA SER A 135 -2.85 -2.28 21.30
C SER A 135 -3.36 -0.95 21.86
N PHE A 136 -4.57 -0.57 21.47
CA PHE A 136 -5.17 0.69 21.87
C PHE A 136 -6.59 0.46 22.39
N GLU A 137 -6.94 1.11 23.50
CA GLU A 137 -8.30 1.09 24.00
C GLU A 137 -9.20 1.95 23.11
N LYS A 138 -10.32 1.38 22.69
CA LYS A 138 -11.34 2.12 21.95
C LYS A 138 -12.40 2.59 22.95
N MET A 139 -12.55 3.90 23.06
CA MET A 139 -13.45 4.52 24.03
C MET A 139 -14.68 5.08 23.34
N ASP A 140 -15.84 4.96 24.04
CA ASP A 140 -17.06 5.65 23.63
C ASP A 140 -16.95 7.11 24.05
N SER A 141 -17.04 8.04 23.10
CA SER A 141 -16.93 9.47 23.36
C SER A 141 -18.08 10.02 24.21
N ARG A 142 -19.23 9.33 24.27
CA ARG A 142 -20.40 9.76 25.04
C ARG A 142 -20.31 9.34 26.50
N THR A 143 -19.87 8.10 26.75
CA THR A 143 -19.88 7.49 28.08
C THR A 143 -18.51 7.41 28.71
N ASN A 144 -17.46 7.66 27.92
CA ASN A 144 -16.05 7.50 28.29
C ASN A 144 -15.74 6.08 28.80
N GLN A 145 -16.48 5.09 28.29
CA GLN A 145 -16.26 3.69 28.61
C GLN A 145 -15.51 2.98 27.48
N GLN A 146 -14.70 1.98 27.85
CA GLN A 146 -14.00 1.15 26.88
C GLN A 146 -15.01 0.27 26.15
N ILE A 147 -15.06 0.39 24.80
CA ILE A 147 -15.96 -0.40 23.96
C ILE A 147 -15.22 -1.44 23.12
N GLY A 148 -13.90 -1.50 23.22
CA GLY A 148 -13.10 -2.48 22.49
C GLY A 148 -11.62 -2.17 22.56
N ILE A 149 -10.85 -2.99 21.85
CA ILE A 149 -9.40 -2.85 21.71
C ILE A 149 -9.06 -2.84 20.23
N VAL A 150 -8.24 -1.86 19.81
CA VAL A 150 -7.72 -1.79 18.45
C VAL A 150 -6.35 -2.47 18.44
N LYS A 151 -6.24 -3.57 17.70
CA LYS A 151 -4.98 -4.31 17.51
C LYS A 151 -4.96 -4.90 16.11
N LEU A 152 -3.77 -5.27 15.63
CA LEU A 152 -3.63 -5.88 14.31
C LEU A 152 -4.29 -7.26 14.28
N GLU A 153 -5.24 -7.43 13.37
CA GLU A 153 -5.98 -8.69 13.19
C GLU A 153 -5.75 -9.33 11.82
N LYS A 154 -5.02 -8.65 10.93
CA LYS A 154 -4.76 -9.11 9.58
C LYS A 154 -3.29 -9.52 9.41
N PRO A 155 -3.00 -10.43 8.44
CA PRO A 155 -1.64 -10.85 8.18
C PRO A 155 -0.72 -9.69 7.83
N ILE A 156 0.51 -9.76 8.34
CA ILE A 156 1.57 -8.81 8.02
C ILE A 156 2.85 -9.59 7.71
N GLU A 157 3.48 -9.26 6.58
CA GLU A 157 4.69 -9.94 6.12
C GLU A 157 5.78 -8.91 5.86
N VAL A 158 7.03 -9.32 6.08
CA VAL A 158 8.19 -8.49 5.79
C VAL A 158 8.67 -8.79 4.37
N ILE A 159 8.70 -7.73 3.55
CA ILE A 159 9.31 -7.79 2.22
C ILE A 159 10.38 -6.72 2.21
N PHE A 160 11.64 -7.15 2.33
CA PHE A 160 12.76 -6.23 2.38
C PHE A 160 12.92 -5.48 1.06
N GLU A 161 13.37 -4.23 1.15
CA GLU A 161 13.69 -3.46 -0.03
C GLU A 161 14.92 -4.06 -0.70
N GLY A 162 14.84 -4.21 -2.04
CA GLY A 162 15.98 -4.67 -2.80
C GLY A 162 17.10 -3.63 -2.81
N VAL A 163 18.33 -4.11 -2.86
CA VAL A 163 19.50 -3.27 -2.99
C VAL A 163 20.21 -3.65 -4.29
N ASP A 164 20.36 -2.68 -5.19
CA ASP A 164 21.10 -2.85 -6.44
C ASP A 164 22.59 -2.58 -6.24
#